data_1315eeaf80bd817672ebf9e119146b8e
#
_entry.id   1315eeaf80bd817672ebf9e119146b8e
#
_cell.length_a   1.000
_cell.length_b   1.000
_cell.length_c   1.000
_cell.angle_alpha   90.00
_cell.angle_beta   90.00
_cell.angle_gamma   90.00
#
_symmetry.space_group_name_H-M   'P 1'
#
loop_
_entity.id
_entity.type
_entity.pdbx_description
1 polymer ?
#
loop_
_entity_poly.entity_id
_entity_poly.type
_entity_poly.pdbx_seq_one_letter_code
_entity_poly.pdbx_strand_id
1 'polypeptide(L)' 'MARKPSFARYLRDTRIKRRLSVNEIAERVGVTTASIYYWETDHCRPTDANLSALCKVLKLPVRATREMAAA' A
#
# COMPACT_ATOMS: atom_id res chain seq x y z
N MET A 1 -24.73 0.04 0.32
CA MET A 1 -24.00 -0.06 1.59
C MET A 1 -22.52 0.18 1.38
N ALA A 2 -21.97 1.10 2.14
CA ALA A 2 -20.55 1.39 2.05
C ALA A 2 -19.75 0.27 2.73
N ARG A 3 -18.90 -0.40 1.99
CA ARG A 3 -17.93 -1.33 2.56
C ARG A 3 -16.64 -0.60 2.86
N LYS A 4 -15.95 -1.02 3.90
CA LYS A 4 -14.60 -0.53 4.12
C LYS A 4 -13.76 -0.91 2.91
N PRO A 5 -12.94 0.01 2.37
CA PRO A 5 -12.08 -0.34 1.25
C PRO A 5 -11.08 -1.42 1.68
N SER A 6 -10.75 -2.31 0.76
CA SER A 6 -9.69 -3.28 1.00
C SER A 6 -8.35 -2.56 1.13
N PHE A 7 -7.36 -3.23 1.71
CA PHE A 7 -6.01 -2.67 1.79
C PHE A 7 -5.48 -2.33 0.39
N ALA A 8 -5.70 -3.21 -0.59
CA ALA A 8 -5.25 -2.99 -1.96
C ALA A 8 -5.81 -1.69 -2.53
N ARG A 9 -7.10 -1.49 -2.39
CA ARG A 9 -7.76 -0.28 -2.88
C ARG A 9 -7.32 0.96 -2.11
N TYR A 10 -7.19 0.85 -0.80
CA TYR A 10 -6.72 1.93 0.03
C TYR A 10 -5.31 2.37 -0.37
N LEU A 11 -4.43 1.40 -0.60
CA LEU A 11 -3.07 1.66 -1.05
C LEU A 11 -3.06 2.42 -2.38
N ARG A 12 -3.82 1.91 -3.34
CA ARG A 12 -3.91 2.52 -4.67
C ARG A 12 -4.49 3.93 -4.61
N ASP A 13 -5.61 4.10 -3.91
CA ASP A 13 -6.27 5.40 -3.81
C ASP A 13 -5.38 6.43 -3.13
N THR A 14 -4.66 6.02 -2.09
CA THR A 14 -3.74 6.92 -1.39
C THR A 14 -2.58 7.31 -2.29
N ARG A 15 -2.03 6.35 -3.05
CA ARG A 15 -0.94 6.63 -3.98
C ARG A 15 -1.38 7.67 -5.02
N ILE A 16 -2.54 7.46 -5.61
CA ILE A 16 -3.09 8.37 -6.63
C ILE A 16 -3.34 9.74 -6.03
N LYS A 17 -3.92 9.78 -4.85
CA LYS A 17 -4.21 11.04 -4.15
C LYS A 17 -2.94 11.84 -3.88
N ARG A 18 -1.84 11.16 -3.58
CA ARG A 18 -0.55 11.82 -3.35
C ARG A 18 0.25 12.02 -4.63
N ARG A 19 -0.33 11.68 -5.78
CA ARG A 19 0.27 11.88 -7.11
C ARG A 19 1.62 11.18 -7.24
N LEU A 20 1.72 9.99 -6.69
CA LEU A 20 2.91 9.17 -6.80
C LEU A 20 2.71 8.07 -7.82
N SER A 21 3.71 7.84 -8.66
CA SER A 21 3.67 6.72 -9.60
C SER A 21 4.04 5.43 -8.87
N VAL A 22 3.69 4.29 -9.49
CA VAL A 22 4.10 2.99 -8.96
C VAL A 22 5.62 2.91 -8.88
N ASN A 23 6.31 3.43 -9.90
CA ASN A 23 7.78 3.45 -9.93
C ASN A 23 8.37 4.23 -8.75
N GLU A 24 7.78 5.39 -8.45
CA GLU A 24 8.27 6.21 -7.34
C GLU A 24 8.12 5.51 -6.00
N ILE A 25 6.96 4.87 -5.78
CA ILE A 25 6.74 4.14 -4.53
C ILE A 25 7.68 2.94 -4.43
N ALA A 26 7.79 2.17 -5.51
CA ALA A 26 8.68 1.00 -5.54
C ALA A 26 10.10 1.39 -5.19
N GLU A 27 10.60 2.48 -5.77
CA GLU A 27 11.93 2.98 -5.51
C GLU A 27 12.11 3.39 -4.04
N ARG A 28 11.14 4.12 -3.48
CA ARG A 28 11.23 4.60 -2.10
C ARG A 28 11.09 3.48 -1.07
N VAL A 29 10.28 2.48 -1.38
CA VAL A 29 10.11 1.32 -0.48
C VAL A 29 11.26 0.34 -0.65
N GLY A 30 11.89 0.31 -1.81
CA GLY A 30 12.99 -0.60 -2.10
C GLY A 30 12.51 -1.96 -2.61
N VAL A 31 11.44 -1.96 -3.40
CA VAL A 31 10.87 -3.18 -4.00
C VAL A 31 10.68 -2.96 -5.49
N THR A 32 10.25 -4.02 -6.18
CA THR A 32 9.97 -3.93 -7.62
C THR A 32 8.60 -3.30 -7.86
N THR A 33 8.40 -2.74 -9.05
CA THR A 33 7.09 -2.24 -9.47
C THR A 33 6.05 -3.35 -9.47
N ALA A 34 6.45 -4.56 -9.83
CA ALA A 34 5.56 -5.72 -9.81
C ALA A 34 5.00 -5.97 -8.40
N SER A 35 5.82 -5.81 -7.37
CA SER A 35 5.36 -5.96 -6.00
C SER A 35 4.26 -4.97 -5.65
N ILE A 36 4.42 -3.70 -6.06
CA ILE A 36 3.40 -2.68 -5.81
C ILE A 36 2.10 -3.06 -6.52
N TYR A 37 2.16 -3.48 -7.77
CA TYR A 37 0.98 -3.91 -8.50
C TYR A 37 0.29 -5.10 -7.83
N TYR A 38 1.05 -6.07 -7.36
CA TYR A 38 0.48 -7.23 -6.67
C TYR A 38 -0.25 -6.81 -5.39
N TRP A 39 0.31 -5.85 -4.66
CA TRP A 39 -0.34 -5.34 -3.45
C TRP A 39 -1.60 -4.53 -3.79
N GLU A 40 -1.59 -3.76 -4.88
CA GLU A 40 -2.74 -2.94 -5.30
C GLU A 40 -3.85 -3.76 -5.97
N THR A 41 -3.55 -4.97 -6.41
CA THR A 41 -4.53 -5.86 -7.04
C THR A 41 -4.91 -7.03 -6.15
N ASP A 42 -4.47 -7.02 -4.91
CA ASP A 42 -4.78 -8.04 -3.90
C ASP A 42 -4.27 -9.44 -4.26
N HIS A 43 -3.22 -9.53 -5.08
CA HIS A 43 -2.57 -10.80 -5.41
C HIS A 43 -1.73 -11.32 -4.25
N CYS A 44 -1.10 -10.41 -3.53
CA CYS A 44 -0.35 -10.75 -2.34
C CYS A 44 -0.31 -9.55 -1.41
N ARG A 45 0.09 -9.77 -0.17
CA ARG A 45 0.19 -8.72 0.84
C ARG A 45 1.65 -8.43 1.15
N PRO A 46 1.97 -7.18 1.50
CA PRO A 46 3.33 -6.85 1.87
C PRO A 46 3.69 -7.49 3.22
N THR A 47 4.97 -7.77 3.40
CA THR A 47 5.49 -8.17 4.71
C THR A 47 5.36 -7.00 5.68
N ASP A 48 5.52 -7.26 6.98
CA ASP A 48 5.47 -6.20 7.99
C ASP A 48 6.50 -5.11 7.72
N ALA A 49 7.70 -5.48 7.31
CA ALA A 49 8.75 -4.52 6.98
C ALA A 49 8.35 -3.63 5.80
N ASN A 50 7.82 -4.24 4.75
CA ASN A 50 7.36 -3.49 3.58
C ASN A 50 6.15 -2.62 3.90
N LEU A 51 5.25 -3.12 4.74
CA LEU A 51 4.09 -2.37 5.17
C LEU A 51 4.51 -1.11 5.95
N SER A 52 5.46 -1.25 6.86
CA SER A 52 6.00 -0.11 7.60
C SER A 52 6.63 0.92 6.67
N ALA A 53 7.37 0.45 5.65
CA ALA A 53 7.98 1.34 4.67
C ALA A 53 6.91 2.07 3.84
N LEU A 54 5.85 1.36 3.44
CA LEU A 54 4.72 1.96 2.73
C LEU A 54 4.06 3.06 3.56
N CYS A 55 3.82 2.79 4.83
CA CYS A 55 3.22 3.77 5.73
C CYS A 55 4.08 5.02 5.86
N LYS A 56 5.38 4.85 5.90
CA LYS A 56 6.32 5.96 5.95
C LYS A 56 6.28 6.80 4.68
N VAL A 57 6.33 6.16 3.54
CA VAL A 57 6.35 6.83 2.23
C VAL A 57 5.02 7.55 1.96
N LEU A 58 3.90 6.91 2.28
CA LEU A 58 2.57 7.44 2.02
C LEU A 58 1.98 8.20 3.21
N LYS A 59 2.71 8.28 4.31
CA LYS A 59 2.26 8.93 5.55
C LYS A 59 0.93 8.38 6.04
N LEU A 60 0.87 7.05 6.13
CA LEU A 60 -0.32 6.34 6.59
C LEU A 60 -0.17 5.95 8.06
N PRO A 61 -1.30 5.87 8.80
CA PRO A 61 -1.26 5.38 10.17
C PRO A 61 -0.92 3.88 10.18
N VAL A 62 0.17 3.52 10.83
CA VAL A 62 0.70 2.15 10.78
C VAL A 62 -0.29 1.13 11.33
N ARG A 63 -0.87 1.41 12.50
CA ARG A 63 -1.79 0.47 13.14
C ARG A 63 -3.03 0.21 12.29
N ALA A 64 -3.70 1.27 11.85
CA ALA A 64 -4.92 1.13 11.05
C ALA A 64 -4.63 0.44 9.73
N THR A 65 -3.50 0.78 9.10
CA THR A 65 -3.11 0.18 7.83
C THR A 65 -2.78 -1.30 8.00
N ARG A 66 -2.10 -1.65 9.10
CA ARG A 66 -1.78 -3.05 9.40
C ARG A 66 -3.04 -3.87 9.63
N GLU A 67 -4.04 -3.30 10.30
CA GLU A 67 -5.33 -3.97 10.51
C GLU A 67 -6.03 -4.22 9.18
N MET A 68 -6.01 -3.26 8.27
CA MET A 68 -6.58 -3.43 6.94
C MET A 68 -5.86 -4.54 6.16
N ALA A 69 -4.54 -4.58 6.23
CA ALA A 69 -3.74 -5.57 5.52
C ALA A 69 -3.93 -6.98 6.08
N ALA A 70 -4.26 -7.10 7.35
CA ALA A 70 -4.48 -8.39 8.01
C ALA A 70 -5.88 -8.94 7.80
N ALA A 71 -6.80 -8.11 7.36
CA ALA A 71 -8.21 -8.50 7.22
C ALA A 71 -8.44 -9.45 6.04
#